data_ff5b2d07ca52041bc90009995b9fa992
#
_entry.id   ff5b2d07ca52041bc90009995b9fa992
#
_cell.length_a   1.000
_cell.length_b   1.000
_cell.length_c   1.000
_cell.angle_alpha   90.00
_cell.angle_beta   90.00
_cell.angle_gamma   90.00
#
_symmetry.space_group_name_H-M   'P 1'
#
loop_
_entity.id
_entity.type
_entity.pdbx_description
1 polymer ?
#
loop_
_entity_poly.entity_id
_entity_poly.type
_entity_poly.pdbx_seq_one_letter_code
_entity_poly.pdbx_strand_id
1 'polypeptide(L)'
;MSQFPTLSATTLAAINIVGRWLAQNDFTGNISVQSDCVILAGNAVIPTIDAACRIAKEQQVPLLISGGIGHSTRFLYDAIAQHPRYNIIRTTGRAEAAILADIAHQFWQIPGEKIWVEDQSTNCGENARFSCALLNQAAESIHTVIVVQDPTMQRRTMATFQRVTRDEQHAPHWLSFPGFIPELAQQHNGVDFVPAAEGLWSVERYLSLITGELPRLRDDAAGYGPCGHDFIVHVDIPQDVEQAWQQLKNDTALTDLLESRSL
;
A
#
# COMPACT_ATOMS: atom_id res chain seq x y z
N MET A 1 4.47 10.75 20.68
CA MET A 1 3.69 11.74 19.89
C MET A 1 2.40 12.04 20.63
N SER A 2 1.87 13.27 20.59
CA SER A 2 0.56 13.57 21.17
C SER A 2 -0.53 12.86 20.35
N GLN A 3 -1.46 12.22 21.02
CA GLN A 3 -2.57 11.50 20.38
C GLN A 3 -3.39 12.45 19.46
N PHE A 4 -3.95 11.92 18.38
CA PHE A 4 -4.77 12.70 17.46
C PHE A 4 -6.09 13.08 18.17
N PRO A 5 -6.54 14.36 18.07
CA PRO A 5 -7.73 14.82 18.77
C PRO A 5 -9.01 14.08 18.38
N THR A 6 -10.05 14.27 19.16
CA THR A 6 -11.40 13.76 18.88
C THR A 6 -11.94 14.32 17.58
N LEU A 7 -12.54 13.47 16.76
CA LEU A 7 -13.25 13.83 15.55
C LEU A 7 -14.78 13.67 15.73
N SER A 8 -15.56 14.33 14.89
CA SER A 8 -16.99 14.07 14.83
C SER A 8 -17.27 12.65 14.35
N ALA A 9 -18.37 12.04 14.78
CA ALA A 9 -18.77 10.71 14.35
C ALA A 9 -18.92 10.62 12.81
N THR A 10 -19.41 11.70 12.20
CA THR A 10 -19.59 11.79 10.74
C THR A 10 -18.27 11.88 10.00
N THR A 11 -17.30 12.66 10.49
CA THR A 11 -15.94 12.73 9.94
C THR A 11 -15.23 11.37 10.06
N LEU A 12 -15.33 10.72 11.22
CA LEU A 12 -14.72 9.40 11.45
C LEU A 12 -15.33 8.33 10.52
N ALA A 13 -16.65 8.33 10.34
CA ALA A 13 -17.32 7.43 9.41
C ALA A 13 -16.84 7.66 7.95
N ALA A 14 -16.72 8.92 7.53
CA ALA A 14 -16.24 9.27 6.20
C ALA A 14 -14.78 8.81 5.97
N ILE A 15 -13.89 8.98 6.95
CA ILE A 15 -12.52 8.46 6.92
C ILE A 15 -12.52 6.96 6.68
N ASN A 16 -13.30 6.20 7.45
CA ASN A 16 -13.33 4.75 7.36
C ASN A 16 -13.97 4.25 6.05
N ILE A 17 -14.94 4.97 5.47
CA ILE A 17 -15.49 4.64 4.14
C ILE A 17 -14.39 4.77 3.07
N VAL A 18 -13.71 5.92 3.02
CA VAL A 18 -12.65 6.16 2.02
C VAL A 18 -11.48 5.19 2.22
N GLY A 19 -11.00 5.03 3.45
CA GLY A 19 -9.89 4.14 3.77
C GLY A 19 -10.15 2.68 3.42
N ARG A 20 -11.33 2.17 3.74
CA ARG A 20 -11.75 0.80 3.40
C ARG A 20 -11.83 0.60 1.89
N TRP A 21 -12.33 1.58 1.16
CA TRP A 21 -12.42 1.49 -0.30
C TRP A 21 -11.04 1.52 -0.96
N LEU A 22 -10.11 2.36 -0.49
CA LEU A 22 -8.73 2.40 -1.00
C LEU A 22 -7.98 1.10 -0.74
N ALA A 23 -8.20 0.47 0.41
CA ALA A 23 -7.62 -0.80 0.80
C ALA A 23 -8.32 -1.98 0.08
N GLN A 24 -8.31 -1.96 -1.27
CA GLN A 24 -8.92 -3.00 -2.09
C GLN A 24 -8.43 -4.39 -1.65
N ASN A 25 -9.37 -5.26 -1.33
CA ASN A 25 -9.10 -6.63 -0.90
C ASN A 25 -10.01 -7.60 -1.65
N ASP A 26 -9.41 -8.51 -2.41
CA ASP A 26 -10.13 -9.52 -3.18
C ASP A 26 -10.43 -10.79 -2.37
N PHE A 27 -10.02 -10.82 -1.09
CA PHE A 27 -10.20 -11.96 -0.21
C PHE A 27 -11.21 -11.68 0.89
N THR A 28 -12.16 -12.61 1.08
CA THR A 28 -13.06 -12.64 2.23
C THR A 28 -12.59 -13.71 3.21
N GLY A 29 -11.93 -13.28 4.30
CA GLY A 29 -11.35 -14.20 5.29
C GLY A 29 -9.93 -14.64 4.94
N ASN A 30 -9.62 -15.92 5.13
CA ASN A 30 -8.29 -16.45 4.84
C ASN A 30 -8.01 -16.52 3.34
N ILE A 31 -6.75 -16.31 2.93
CA ILE A 31 -6.31 -16.46 1.56
C ILE A 31 -6.29 -17.96 1.22
N SER A 32 -7.30 -18.40 0.50
CA SER A 32 -7.46 -19.81 0.08
C SER A 32 -6.96 -20.08 -1.33
N VAL A 33 -6.64 -19.01 -2.10
CA VAL A 33 -6.15 -19.14 -3.48
C VAL A 33 -4.65 -19.32 -3.45
N GLN A 34 -4.15 -20.37 -4.11
CA GLN A 34 -2.73 -20.56 -4.36
C GLN A 34 -2.28 -19.58 -5.43
N SER A 35 -1.26 -18.76 -5.14
CA SER A 35 -0.59 -17.90 -6.11
C SER A 35 0.71 -18.53 -6.61
N ASP A 36 1.21 -18.02 -7.72
CA ASP A 36 2.53 -18.40 -8.25
C ASP A 36 3.63 -17.45 -7.76
N CYS A 37 3.25 -16.25 -7.36
CA CYS A 37 4.15 -15.23 -6.84
C CYS A 37 3.39 -14.24 -5.95
N VAL A 38 4.08 -13.68 -4.95
CA VAL A 38 3.61 -12.51 -4.20
C VAL A 38 4.49 -11.31 -4.58
N ILE A 39 3.88 -10.19 -4.93
CA ILE A 39 4.57 -8.91 -5.11
C ILE A 39 4.34 -8.04 -3.87
N LEU A 40 5.43 -7.61 -3.26
CA LEU A 40 5.44 -6.56 -2.23
C LEU A 40 5.99 -5.27 -2.88
N ALA A 41 5.12 -4.32 -3.17
CA ALA A 41 5.55 -3.01 -3.62
C ALA A 41 6.02 -2.15 -2.43
N GLY A 42 7.09 -1.38 -2.62
CA GLY A 42 7.75 -0.59 -1.57
C GLY A 42 6.78 0.29 -0.80
N ASN A 43 6.84 0.19 0.51
CA ASN A 43 6.00 0.95 1.43
C ASN A 43 6.61 0.95 2.85
N ALA A 44 6.02 1.73 3.75
CA ALA A 44 6.52 1.90 5.11
C ALA A 44 5.60 1.28 6.19
N VAL A 45 4.62 0.47 5.80
CA VAL A 45 3.59 -0.06 6.70
C VAL A 45 3.97 -1.48 7.13
N ILE A 46 4.52 -1.61 8.31
CA ILE A 46 5.08 -2.89 8.78
C ILE A 46 4.07 -4.04 8.74
N PRO A 47 2.81 -3.89 9.20
CA PRO A 47 1.83 -4.97 9.09
C PRO A 47 1.56 -5.46 7.67
N THR A 48 1.61 -4.57 6.68
CA THR A 48 1.49 -4.91 5.25
C THR A 48 2.71 -5.70 4.76
N ILE A 49 3.92 -5.26 5.13
CA ILE A 49 5.17 -5.95 4.82
C ILE A 49 5.16 -7.36 5.40
N ASP A 50 4.80 -7.48 6.66
CA ASP A 50 4.70 -8.77 7.36
C ASP A 50 3.67 -9.70 6.72
N ALA A 51 2.54 -9.15 6.27
CA ALA A 51 1.50 -9.92 5.60
C ALA A 51 1.99 -10.50 4.26
N ALA A 52 2.72 -9.74 3.44
CA ALA A 52 3.32 -10.22 2.21
C ALA A 52 4.35 -11.35 2.46
N CYS A 53 5.25 -11.14 3.42
CA CYS A 53 6.23 -12.15 3.80
C CYS A 53 5.58 -13.43 4.31
N ARG A 54 4.52 -13.31 5.14
CA ARG A 54 3.77 -14.46 5.65
C ARG A 54 3.15 -15.27 4.52
N ILE A 55 2.44 -14.64 3.58
CA ILE A 55 1.79 -15.31 2.46
C ILE A 55 2.84 -16.04 1.60
N ALA A 56 3.91 -15.36 1.19
CA ALA A 56 4.96 -15.95 0.37
C ALA A 56 5.58 -17.19 1.06
N LYS A 57 5.82 -17.11 2.38
CA LYS A 57 6.33 -18.22 3.18
C LYS A 57 5.34 -19.37 3.29
N GLU A 58 4.07 -19.09 3.62
CA GLU A 58 3.03 -20.10 3.79
C GLU A 58 2.73 -20.84 2.49
N GLN A 59 2.66 -20.11 1.37
CA GLN A 59 2.45 -20.69 0.04
C GLN A 59 3.71 -21.25 -0.61
N GLN A 60 4.87 -20.98 -0.03
CA GLN A 60 6.19 -21.40 -0.55
C GLN A 60 6.49 -20.89 -1.97
N VAL A 61 6.00 -19.72 -2.31
CA VAL A 61 6.17 -19.06 -3.62
C VAL A 61 7.24 -17.95 -3.57
N PRO A 62 7.76 -17.51 -4.73
CA PRO A 62 8.64 -16.34 -4.79
C PRO A 62 7.97 -15.09 -4.22
N LEU A 63 8.76 -14.27 -3.52
CA LEU A 63 8.42 -12.92 -3.10
C LEU A 63 9.21 -11.93 -3.96
N LEU A 64 8.53 -11.27 -4.90
CA LEU A 64 9.08 -10.18 -5.66
C LEU A 64 8.89 -8.89 -4.87
N ILE A 65 9.97 -8.19 -4.59
CA ILE A 65 9.95 -6.93 -3.84
C ILE A 65 10.41 -5.82 -4.79
N SER A 66 9.57 -4.80 -4.98
CA SER A 66 9.86 -3.69 -5.89
C SER A 66 9.84 -2.37 -5.14
N GLY A 67 10.92 -1.58 -5.28
CA GLY A 67 11.03 -0.25 -4.69
C GLY A 67 12.47 0.23 -4.60
N GLY A 68 12.82 1.25 -5.36
CA GLY A 68 14.10 1.94 -5.28
C GLY A 68 14.11 3.01 -4.18
N ILE A 69 14.83 4.11 -4.42
CA ILE A 69 14.85 5.27 -3.53
C ILE A 69 13.94 6.35 -4.12
N GLY A 70 12.89 6.69 -3.40
CA GLY A 70 11.91 7.69 -3.79
C GLY A 70 11.59 8.67 -2.66
N HIS A 71 10.63 9.56 -2.90
CA HIS A 71 10.20 10.58 -1.92
C HIS A 71 9.68 10.00 -0.60
N SER A 72 9.13 8.78 -0.63
CA SER A 72 8.53 8.11 0.52
C SER A 72 9.51 7.25 1.31
N THR A 73 10.70 6.98 0.79
CA THR A 73 11.68 6.04 1.38
C THR A 73 12.08 6.42 2.81
N ARG A 74 12.12 7.72 3.14
CA ARG A 74 12.39 8.19 4.50
C ARG A 74 11.41 7.62 5.54
N PHE A 75 10.14 7.43 5.16
CA PHE A 75 9.13 6.90 6.08
C PHE A 75 9.38 5.41 6.40
N LEU A 76 9.89 4.65 5.43
CA LEU A 76 10.33 3.27 5.69
C LEU A 76 11.54 3.27 6.64
N TYR A 77 12.51 4.18 6.44
CA TYR A 77 13.67 4.29 7.33
C TYR A 77 13.23 4.57 8.77
N ASP A 78 12.31 5.52 8.95
CA ASP A 78 11.78 5.89 10.26
C ASP A 78 10.97 4.75 10.89
N ALA A 79 10.13 4.07 10.11
CA ALA A 79 9.35 2.92 10.57
C ALA A 79 10.25 1.78 11.04
N ILE A 80 11.29 1.45 10.27
CA ILE A 80 12.27 0.42 10.65
C ILE A 80 13.05 0.81 11.91
N ALA A 81 13.54 2.06 11.99
CA ALA A 81 14.32 2.54 13.13
C ALA A 81 13.53 2.51 14.45
N GLN A 82 12.21 2.72 14.39
CA GLN A 82 11.33 2.72 15.56
C GLN A 82 10.75 1.33 15.89
N HIS A 83 10.83 0.37 14.97
CA HIS A 83 10.20 -0.94 15.16
C HIS A 83 11.06 -1.84 16.05
N PRO A 84 10.53 -2.41 17.16
CA PRO A 84 11.33 -3.16 18.15
C PRO A 84 12.01 -4.39 17.58
N ARG A 85 11.46 -4.99 16.51
CA ARG A 85 12.01 -6.19 15.88
C ARG A 85 12.97 -5.89 14.73
N TYR A 86 12.76 -4.78 13.98
CA TYR A 86 13.47 -4.51 12.73
C TYR A 86 14.52 -3.40 12.82
N ASN A 87 14.64 -2.72 13.97
CA ASN A 87 15.55 -1.58 14.18
C ASN A 87 17.05 -1.90 14.02
N ILE A 88 17.41 -3.18 13.92
CA ILE A 88 18.79 -3.62 13.66
C ILE A 88 19.13 -3.61 12.15
N ILE A 89 18.14 -3.44 11.27
CA ILE A 89 18.38 -3.40 9.82
C ILE A 89 18.93 -2.03 9.44
N ARG A 90 20.04 -2.05 8.70
CA ARG A 90 20.60 -0.81 8.14
C ARG A 90 19.69 -0.28 7.02
N THR A 91 19.31 1.00 7.11
CA THR A 91 18.40 1.63 6.15
C THR A 91 19.06 2.72 5.30
N THR A 92 19.94 3.53 5.88
CA THR A 92 20.49 4.74 5.26
C THR A 92 21.13 4.50 3.90
N GLY A 93 20.62 5.22 2.88
CA GLY A 93 21.14 5.18 1.51
C GLY A 93 20.82 3.90 0.74
N ARG A 94 19.86 3.09 1.22
CA ARG A 94 19.46 1.83 0.58
C ARG A 94 18.08 1.94 -0.05
N ALA A 95 17.89 1.23 -1.15
CA ALA A 95 16.60 1.07 -1.79
C ALA A 95 15.58 0.36 -0.87
N GLU A 96 14.30 0.70 -0.99
CA GLU A 96 13.24 0.07 -0.20
C GLU A 96 13.25 -1.45 -0.37
N ALA A 97 13.32 -1.95 -1.61
CA ALA A 97 13.33 -3.37 -1.89
C ALA A 97 14.50 -4.11 -1.22
N ALA A 98 15.67 -3.50 -1.12
CA ALA A 98 16.83 -4.11 -0.45
C ALA A 98 16.62 -4.23 1.07
N ILE A 99 15.96 -3.24 1.70
CA ILE A 99 15.61 -3.27 3.13
C ILE A 99 14.54 -4.32 3.39
N LEU A 100 13.51 -4.36 2.56
CA LEU A 100 12.40 -5.32 2.68
C LEU A 100 12.87 -6.76 2.42
N ALA A 101 13.85 -6.95 1.53
CA ALA A 101 14.48 -8.24 1.31
C ALA A 101 15.24 -8.75 2.56
N ASP A 102 15.93 -7.86 3.28
CA ASP A 102 16.53 -8.20 4.56
C ASP A 102 15.48 -8.63 5.60
N ILE A 103 14.35 -7.95 5.68
CA ILE A 103 13.22 -8.36 6.55
C ILE A 103 12.74 -9.76 6.16
N ALA A 104 12.47 -9.97 4.88
CA ALA A 104 11.98 -11.26 4.37
C ALA A 104 12.94 -12.40 4.65
N HIS A 105 14.24 -12.19 4.43
CA HIS A 105 15.26 -13.21 4.62
C HIS A 105 15.58 -13.46 6.10
N GLN A 106 15.90 -12.40 6.86
CA GLN A 106 16.44 -12.55 8.22
C GLN A 106 15.34 -12.86 9.25
N PHE A 107 14.14 -12.30 9.10
CA PHE A 107 13.09 -12.41 10.11
C PHE A 107 11.95 -13.36 9.72
N TRP A 108 11.67 -13.49 8.43
CA TRP A 108 10.66 -14.40 7.91
C TRP A 108 11.25 -15.71 7.39
N GLN A 109 12.60 -15.79 7.26
CA GLN A 109 13.32 -16.98 6.81
C GLN A 109 12.91 -17.44 5.41
N ILE A 110 12.54 -16.49 4.55
CA ILE A 110 12.32 -16.78 3.14
C ILE A 110 13.68 -17.04 2.49
N PRO A 111 13.88 -18.18 1.78
CA PRO A 111 15.15 -18.48 1.11
C PRO A 111 15.53 -17.40 0.10
N GLY A 112 16.81 -17.04 0.03
CA GLY A 112 17.30 -15.96 -0.83
C GLY A 112 16.97 -16.15 -2.32
N GLU A 113 16.98 -17.38 -2.80
CA GLU A 113 16.61 -17.75 -4.17
C GLU A 113 15.11 -17.54 -4.48
N LYS A 114 14.27 -17.39 -3.47
CA LYS A 114 12.85 -17.06 -3.57
C LYS A 114 12.56 -15.56 -3.37
N ILE A 115 13.57 -14.74 -3.12
CA ILE A 115 13.42 -13.29 -2.99
C ILE A 115 13.93 -12.64 -4.29
N TRP A 116 13.01 -12.07 -5.06
CA TRP A 116 13.35 -11.33 -6.27
C TRP A 116 13.28 -9.84 -5.97
N VAL A 117 14.36 -9.11 -6.29
CA VAL A 117 14.51 -7.70 -5.91
C VAL A 117 14.54 -6.82 -7.16
N GLU A 118 13.68 -5.84 -7.19
CA GLU A 118 13.66 -4.73 -8.12
C GLU A 118 13.90 -3.43 -7.31
N ASP A 119 15.03 -2.78 -7.49
CA ASP A 119 15.50 -1.67 -6.66
C ASP A 119 15.73 -0.36 -7.43
N GLN A 120 15.24 -0.28 -8.68
CA GLN A 120 15.46 0.87 -9.56
C GLN A 120 14.23 1.79 -9.64
N SER A 121 13.04 1.29 -9.35
CA SER A 121 11.79 2.04 -9.46
C SER A 121 11.73 3.20 -8.45
N THR A 122 11.16 4.33 -8.88
CA THR A 122 11.02 5.55 -8.07
C THR A 122 9.56 5.95 -7.85
N ASN A 123 8.63 5.24 -8.47
CA ASN A 123 7.19 5.53 -8.43
C ASN A 123 6.36 4.27 -8.73
N CYS A 124 5.04 4.34 -8.47
CA CYS A 124 4.11 3.22 -8.61
C CYS A 124 4.07 2.63 -10.04
N GLY A 125 4.16 3.49 -11.08
CA GLY A 125 4.18 3.06 -12.47
C GLY A 125 5.44 2.25 -12.81
N GLU A 126 6.58 2.66 -12.29
CA GLU A 126 7.84 1.93 -12.46
C GLU A 126 7.84 0.65 -11.64
N ASN A 127 7.31 0.66 -10.40
CA ASN A 127 7.13 -0.56 -9.62
C ASN A 127 6.38 -1.62 -10.45
N ALA A 128 5.26 -1.27 -11.06
CA ALA A 128 4.49 -2.20 -11.87
C ALA A 128 5.26 -2.67 -13.12
N ARG A 129 5.82 -1.74 -13.91
CA ARG A 129 6.54 -2.09 -15.16
C ARG A 129 7.75 -2.98 -14.89
N PHE A 130 8.57 -2.65 -13.88
CA PHE A 130 9.78 -3.39 -13.60
C PHE A 130 9.48 -4.73 -12.92
N SER A 131 8.43 -4.80 -12.08
CA SER A 131 7.93 -6.07 -11.56
C SER A 131 7.47 -6.99 -12.68
N CYS A 132 6.66 -6.51 -13.63
CA CYS A 132 6.23 -7.29 -14.80
C CYS A 132 7.43 -7.77 -15.64
N ALA A 133 8.44 -6.91 -15.82
CA ALA A 133 9.67 -7.30 -16.55
C ALA A 133 10.42 -8.45 -15.84
N LEU A 134 10.47 -8.45 -14.50
CA LEU A 134 11.07 -9.56 -13.75
C LEU A 134 10.21 -10.83 -13.83
N LEU A 135 8.88 -10.72 -13.73
CA LEU A 135 7.98 -11.87 -13.88
C LEU A 135 8.16 -12.55 -15.24
N ASN A 136 8.30 -11.76 -16.31
CA ASN A 136 8.50 -12.26 -17.68
C ASN A 136 9.88 -12.94 -17.88
N GLN A 137 10.83 -12.76 -16.96
CA GLN A 137 12.13 -13.44 -16.98
C GLN A 137 12.13 -14.72 -16.14
N ALA A 138 11.06 -15.00 -15.38
CA ALA A 138 10.97 -16.19 -14.57
C ALA A 138 11.02 -17.45 -15.45
N ALA A 139 11.67 -18.49 -14.94
CA ALA A 139 11.80 -19.77 -15.65
C ALA A 139 10.47 -20.53 -15.74
N GLU A 140 9.57 -20.27 -14.79
CA GLU A 140 8.23 -20.85 -14.71
C GLU A 140 7.17 -19.84 -15.14
N SER A 141 6.08 -20.32 -15.74
CA SER A 141 4.96 -19.46 -16.10
C SER A 141 4.23 -18.98 -14.84
N ILE A 142 4.07 -17.66 -14.71
CA ILE A 142 3.37 -17.00 -13.62
C ILE A 142 1.97 -16.62 -14.09
N HIS A 143 0.95 -17.23 -13.51
CA HIS A 143 -0.46 -17.03 -13.89
C HIS A 143 -1.27 -16.28 -12.85
N THR A 144 -0.97 -16.46 -11.57
CA THR A 144 -1.71 -15.84 -10.47
C THR A 144 -0.74 -15.14 -9.52
N VAL A 145 -0.93 -13.84 -9.34
CA VAL A 145 -0.05 -13.00 -8.53
C VAL A 145 -0.85 -12.23 -7.50
N ILE A 146 -0.45 -12.34 -6.24
CA ILE A 146 -0.98 -11.50 -5.17
C ILE A 146 -0.12 -10.24 -5.07
N VAL A 147 -0.75 -9.07 -5.22
CA VAL A 147 -0.09 -7.77 -5.10
C VAL A 147 -0.42 -7.17 -3.74
N VAL A 148 0.63 -6.81 -3.00
CA VAL A 148 0.56 -6.27 -1.65
C VAL A 148 1.21 -4.89 -1.63
N GLN A 149 0.47 -3.88 -1.19
CA GLN A 149 0.93 -2.49 -1.08
C GLN A 149 0.30 -1.83 0.15
N ASP A 150 0.83 -0.68 0.57
CA ASP A 150 0.21 0.24 1.53
C ASP A 150 -1.31 0.31 1.29
N PRO A 151 -2.16 0.00 2.28
CA PRO A 151 -3.62 0.00 2.13
C PRO A 151 -4.19 1.27 1.50
N THR A 152 -3.57 2.43 1.73
CA THR A 152 -4.02 3.70 1.12
C THR A 152 -3.75 3.76 -0.38
N MET A 153 -2.76 3.03 -0.87
CA MET A 153 -2.34 3.00 -2.27
C MET A 153 -2.75 1.72 -3.00
N GLN A 154 -3.28 0.72 -2.30
CA GLN A 154 -3.53 -0.62 -2.83
C GLN A 154 -4.40 -0.59 -4.10
N ARG A 155 -5.53 0.14 -4.08
CA ARG A 155 -6.42 0.25 -5.25
C ARG A 155 -5.72 0.86 -6.46
N ARG A 156 -4.97 1.95 -6.27
CA ARG A 156 -4.22 2.59 -7.35
C ARG A 156 -3.13 1.68 -7.90
N THR A 157 -2.43 0.96 -7.02
CA THR A 157 -1.42 -0.01 -7.42
C THR A 157 -2.02 -1.10 -8.31
N MET A 158 -3.16 -1.67 -7.94
CA MET A 158 -3.87 -2.65 -8.76
C MET A 158 -4.25 -2.08 -10.13
N ALA A 159 -4.84 -0.89 -10.17
CA ALA A 159 -5.20 -0.23 -11.42
C ALA A 159 -3.97 0.09 -12.30
N THR A 160 -2.81 0.32 -11.68
CA THR A 160 -1.52 0.50 -12.39
C THR A 160 -1.03 -0.82 -13.01
N PHE A 161 -1.03 -1.93 -12.27
CA PHE A 161 -0.66 -3.24 -12.82
C PHE A 161 -1.55 -3.64 -13.98
N GLN A 162 -2.86 -3.46 -13.85
CA GLN A 162 -3.84 -3.72 -14.91
C GLN A 162 -3.58 -2.83 -16.14
N ARG A 163 -3.17 -1.55 -15.94
CA ARG A 163 -2.85 -0.65 -17.04
C ARG A 163 -1.58 -1.06 -17.77
N VAL A 164 -0.55 -1.45 -17.03
CA VAL A 164 0.75 -1.88 -17.59
C VAL A 164 0.60 -3.13 -18.44
N THR A 165 -0.25 -4.07 -18.02
CA THR A 165 -0.42 -5.37 -18.70
C THR A 165 -1.66 -5.45 -19.59
N ARG A 166 -2.36 -4.33 -19.82
CA ARG A 166 -3.63 -4.29 -20.56
C ARG A 166 -3.54 -4.95 -21.96
N ASP A 167 -2.42 -4.76 -22.64
CA ASP A 167 -2.22 -5.20 -24.01
C ASP A 167 -1.43 -6.52 -24.09
N GLU A 168 -1.11 -7.14 -22.94
CA GLU A 168 -0.40 -8.42 -22.87
C GLU A 168 -1.36 -9.60 -23.05
N GLN A 169 -1.05 -10.53 -23.96
CA GLN A 169 -1.89 -11.70 -24.23
C GLN A 169 -1.94 -12.69 -23.07
N HIS A 170 -0.91 -12.69 -22.24
CA HIS A 170 -0.74 -13.63 -21.11
C HIS A 170 -0.47 -12.90 -19.79
N ALA A 171 -1.18 -11.77 -19.58
CA ALA A 171 -1.11 -11.07 -18.31
C ALA A 171 -1.53 -11.99 -17.16
N PRO A 172 -0.84 -11.94 -16.02
CA PRO A 172 -1.26 -12.69 -14.82
C PRO A 172 -2.64 -12.26 -14.33
N HIS A 173 -3.31 -13.17 -13.65
CA HIS A 173 -4.47 -12.84 -12.83
C HIS A 173 -4.00 -12.12 -11.57
N TRP A 174 -4.25 -10.82 -11.51
CA TRP A 174 -3.86 -9.96 -10.40
C TRP A 174 -4.87 -10.05 -9.26
N LEU A 175 -4.41 -10.41 -8.07
CA LEU A 175 -5.20 -10.46 -6.84
C LEU A 175 -4.71 -9.40 -5.87
N SER A 176 -5.64 -8.62 -5.34
CA SER A 176 -5.37 -7.51 -4.41
C SER A 176 -5.41 -7.96 -2.96
N PHE A 177 -4.35 -7.65 -2.21
CA PHE A 177 -4.31 -7.88 -0.77
C PHE A 177 -3.54 -6.77 -0.05
N PRO A 178 -4.20 -5.89 0.72
CA PRO A 178 -3.54 -4.76 1.40
C PRO A 178 -2.80 -5.15 2.68
N GLY A 179 -2.85 -6.41 3.08
CA GLY A 179 -2.35 -6.89 4.37
C GLY A 179 -3.40 -6.79 5.49
N PHE A 180 -4.06 -5.66 5.59
CA PHE A 180 -5.16 -5.39 6.52
C PHE A 180 -6.03 -4.24 5.99
N ILE A 181 -7.21 -4.06 6.57
CA ILE A 181 -8.09 -2.92 6.32
C ILE A 181 -7.93 -1.93 7.47
N PRO A 182 -7.42 -0.72 7.24
CA PRO A 182 -7.27 0.27 8.30
C PRO A 182 -8.63 0.81 8.77
N GLU A 183 -8.81 0.91 10.06
CA GLU A 183 -9.99 1.49 10.68
C GLU A 183 -9.58 2.42 11.82
N LEU A 184 -10.13 3.63 11.85
CA LEU A 184 -9.97 4.56 12.94
C LEU A 184 -11.19 4.53 13.87
N ALA A 185 -10.95 4.57 15.17
CA ALA A 185 -12.01 4.68 16.16
C ALA A 185 -11.70 5.73 17.22
N GLN A 186 -12.75 6.30 17.79
CA GLN A 186 -12.64 7.15 18.97
C GLN A 186 -12.18 6.32 20.16
N GLN A 187 -11.07 6.71 20.76
CA GLN A 187 -10.50 6.15 21.96
C GLN A 187 -10.68 7.15 23.13
N HIS A 188 -10.30 6.71 24.35
CA HIS A 188 -10.47 7.54 25.55
C HIS A 188 -9.82 8.94 25.45
N ASN A 189 -8.67 9.03 24.77
CA ASN A 189 -7.87 10.27 24.69
C ASN A 189 -7.79 10.86 23.26
N GLY A 190 -8.59 10.41 22.30
CA GLY A 190 -8.55 10.89 20.92
C GLY A 190 -8.88 9.80 19.90
N VAL A 191 -8.40 9.93 18.69
CA VAL A 191 -8.61 8.96 17.59
C VAL A 191 -7.35 8.14 17.36
N ASP A 192 -7.51 6.84 17.16
CA ASP A 192 -6.41 5.94 16.84
C ASP A 192 -6.90 4.73 16.01
N PHE A 193 -5.97 3.96 15.45
CA PHE A 193 -6.24 2.74 14.69
C PHE A 193 -6.77 1.62 15.60
N VAL A 194 -7.69 0.82 15.04
CA VAL A 194 -8.25 -0.36 15.71
C VAL A 194 -8.24 -1.56 14.74
N PRO A 195 -7.57 -2.67 15.12
CA PRO A 195 -6.69 -2.80 16.29
C PRO A 195 -5.42 -1.95 16.18
N ALA A 196 -4.90 -1.52 17.29
CA ALA A 196 -3.59 -0.86 17.32
C ALA A 196 -2.50 -1.85 16.91
N ALA A 197 -1.54 -1.38 16.10
CA ALA A 197 -0.38 -2.16 15.70
C ALA A 197 0.86 -1.26 15.58
N GLU A 198 2.03 -1.85 15.81
CA GLU A 198 3.30 -1.15 15.60
C GLU A 198 3.60 -1.00 14.10
N GLY A 199 4.26 0.10 13.72
CA GLY A 199 4.66 0.35 12.35
C GLY A 199 3.52 0.76 11.42
N LEU A 200 2.42 1.28 11.96
CA LEU A 200 1.39 2.00 11.21
C LEU A 200 1.82 3.46 10.97
N TRP A 201 1.10 4.14 10.11
CA TRP A 201 1.22 5.59 9.95
C TRP A 201 0.84 6.33 11.26
N SER A 202 1.28 7.57 11.42
CA SER A 202 0.54 8.46 12.30
C SER A 202 -0.85 8.73 11.70
N VAL A 203 -1.83 9.07 12.55
CA VAL A 203 -3.20 9.38 12.08
C VAL A 203 -3.18 10.54 11.09
N GLU A 204 -2.35 11.57 11.34
CA GLU A 204 -2.18 12.72 10.44
C GLU A 204 -1.73 12.30 9.05
N ARG A 205 -0.71 11.43 8.98
CA ARG A 205 -0.21 10.95 7.70
C ARG A 205 -1.23 10.11 6.97
N TYR A 206 -1.90 9.20 7.68
CA TYR A 206 -2.97 8.39 7.08
C TYR A 206 -4.07 9.26 6.48
N LEU A 207 -4.54 10.28 7.20
CA LEU A 207 -5.56 11.22 6.71
C LEU A 207 -5.07 11.99 5.47
N SER A 208 -3.84 12.47 5.48
CA SER A 208 -3.22 13.11 4.31
C SER A 208 -3.17 12.18 3.10
N LEU A 209 -2.84 10.90 3.30
CA LEU A 209 -2.78 9.90 2.22
C LEU A 209 -4.16 9.64 1.62
N ILE A 210 -5.18 9.30 2.44
CA ILE A 210 -6.52 8.97 1.93
C ILE A 210 -7.19 10.15 1.23
N THR A 211 -6.99 11.37 1.70
CA THR A 211 -7.53 12.58 1.05
C THR A 211 -6.83 12.90 -0.27
N GLY A 212 -5.55 12.55 -0.40
CA GLY A 212 -4.75 12.77 -1.61
C GLY A 212 -4.87 11.67 -2.67
N GLU A 213 -5.28 10.46 -2.32
CA GLU A 213 -5.32 9.34 -3.27
C GLU A 213 -6.56 9.35 -4.17
N LEU A 214 -7.74 9.71 -3.64
CA LEU A 214 -8.97 9.65 -4.43
C LEU A 214 -8.93 10.54 -5.68
N PRO A 215 -8.41 11.80 -5.65
CA PRO A 215 -8.25 12.59 -6.87
C PRO A 215 -7.38 11.92 -7.94
N ARG A 216 -6.36 11.15 -7.53
CA ARG A 216 -5.50 10.41 -8.47
C ARG A 216 -6.23 9.27 -9.17
N LEU A 217 -7.23 8.68 -8.51
CA LEU A 217 -8.02 7.56 -9.06
C LEU A 217 -9.10 8.01 -10.04
N ARG A 218 -9.36 9.32 -10.16
CA ARG A 218 -10.35 9.85 -11.09
C ARG A 218 -9.94 9.68 -12.55
N ASP A 219 -10.96 9.52 -13.39
CA ASP A 219 -10.83 9.48 -14.84
C ASP A 219 -11.26 10.82 -15.45
N ASP A 220 -10.55 11.86 -15.09
CA ASP A 220 -10.71 13.24 -15.57
C ASP A 220 -9.35 13.84 -15.94
N ALA A 221 -9.34 15.06 -16.48
CA ALA A 221 -8.13 15.71 -16.98
C ALA A 221 -6.98 15.85 -15.95
N ALA A 222 -7.29 15.85 -14.65
CA ALA A 222 -6.32 15.97 -13.55
C ALA A 222 -5.99 14.60 -12.91
N GLY A 223 -6.81 13.58 -13.16
CA GLY A 223 -6.66 12.24 -12.61
C GLY A 223 -5.69 11.37 -13.40
N TYR A 224 -5.48 10.18 -12.91
CA TYR A 224 -4.56 9.21 -13.50
C TYR A 224 -5.23 8.22 -14.45
N GLY A 225 -6.57 8.26 -14.58
CA GLY A 225 -7.33 7.44 -15.49
C GLY A 225 -7.07 7.74 -16.97
N PRO A 226 -7.69 6.97 -17.88
CA PRO A 226 -7.49 7.10 -19.34
C PRO A 226 -7.81 8.47 -19.92
N CYS A 227 -8.76 9.21 -19.32
CA CYS A 227 -9.11 10.57 -19.76
C CYS A 227 -8.15 11.65 -19.24
N GLY A 228 -7.22 11.30 -18.36
CA GLY A 228 -6.22 12.18 -17.75
C GLY A 228 -4.80 11.79 -18.14
N HIS A 229 -4.01 11.36 -17.16
CA HIS A 229 -2.60 10.99 -17.36
C HIS A 229 -2.39 9.58 -17.94
N ASP A 230 -3.42 8.76 -18.02
CA ASP A 230 -3.39 7.37 -18.52
C ASP A 230 -2.35 6.48 -17.81
N PHE A 231 -2.17 6.69 -16.50
CA PHE A 231 -1.25 5.90 -15.67
C PHE A 231 -1.90 4.64 -15.08
N ILE A 232 -3.25 4.63 -15.01
CA ILE A 232 -4.06 3.55 -14.47
C ILE A 232 -5.21 3.21 -15.43
N VAL A 233 -5.81 2.04 -15.29
CA VAL A 233 -7.11 1.77 -15.93
C VAL A 233 -8.20 2.62 -15.28
N HIS A 234 -9.36 2.73 -15.96
CA HIS A 234 -10.54 3.36 -15.38
C HIS A 234 -10.91 2.68 -14.05
N VAL A 235 -11.21 3.49 -13.02
CA VAL A 235 -11.64 3.02 -11.70
C VAL A 235 -12.99 3.65 -11.38
N ASP A 236 -14.01 2.80 -11.22
CA ASP A 236 -15.33 3.25 -10.74
C ASP A 236 -15.23 3.69 -9.28
N ILE A 237 -15.58 4.95 -9.00
CA ILE A 237 -15.65 5.48 -7.65
C ILE A 237 -17.12 5.46 -7.21
N PRO A 238 -17.50 4.64 -6.20
CA PRO A 238 -18.87 4.59 -5.71
C PRO A 238 -19.32 5.95 -5.14
N GLN A 239 -20.60 6.23 -5.28
CA GLN A 239 -21.16 7.53 -4.87
C GLN A 239 -20.98 7.80 -3.36
N ASP A 240 -21.10 6.81 -2.52
CA ASP A 240 -20.89 6.91 -1.07
C ASP A 240 -19.43 7.24 -0.73
N VAL A 241 -18.48 6.71 -1.47
CA VAL A 241 -17.04 7.02 -1.33
C VAL A 241 -16.75 8.46 -1.76
N GLU A 242 -17.31 8.89 -2.91
CA GLU A 242 -17.17 10.27 -3.38
C GLU A 242 -17.78 11.26 -2.39
N GLN A 243 -18.98 10.97 -1.86
CA GLN A 243 -19.64 11.81 -0.85
C GLN A 243 -18.82 11.88 0.46
N ALA A 244 -18.30 10.74 0.93
CA ALA A 244 -17.44 10.69 2.10
C ALA A 244 -16.18 11.54 1.90
N TRP A 245 -15.52 11.42 0.75
CA TRP A 245 -14.34 12.22 0.43
C TRP A 245 -14.65 13.71 0.36
N GLN A 246 -15.76 14.12 -0.28
CA GLN A 246 -16.21 15.53 -0.32
C GLN A 246 -16.46 16.06 1.10
N GLN A 247 -17.05 15.25 1.97
CA GLN A 247 -17.24 15.61 3.37
C GLN A 247 -15.90 15.90 4.06
N LEU A 248 -14.88 15.04 3.87
CA LEU A 248 -13.56 15.27 4.44
C LEU A 248 -12.89 16.54 3.90
N LYS A 249 -13.03 16.83 2.62
CA LYS A 249 -12.48 18.04 1.98
C LYS A 249 -13.14 19.32 2.45
N ASN A 250 -14.42 19.25 2.83
CA ASN A 250 -15.20 20.40 3.30
C ASN A 250 -15.17 20.57 4.83
N ASP A 251 -14.55 19.62 5.56
CA ASP A 251 -14.38 19.69 7.01
C ASP A 251 -13.23 20.65 7.35
N THR A 252 -13.57 21.91 7.58
CA THR A 252 -12.58 22.94 7.92
C THR A 252 -11.85 22.66 9.22
N ALA A 253 -12.55 22.08 10.23
CA ALA A 253 -11.93 21.72 11.49
C ALA A 253 -10.87 20.62 11.30
N LEU A 254 -11.12 19.64 10.43
CA LEU A 254 -10.13 18.61 10.06
C LEU A 254 -8.95 19.24 9.29
N THR A 255 -9.22 20.14 8.35
CA THR A 255 -8.19 20.83 7.56
C THR A 255 -7.26 21.65 8.46
N ASP A 256 -7.83 22.51 9.30
CA ASP A 256 -7.08 23.34 10.26
C ASP A 256 -6.23 22.46 11.22
N LEU A 257 -6.80 21.35 11.67
CA LEU A 257 -6.12 20.40 12.53
C LEU A 257 -4.92 19.75 11.83
N LEU A 258 -5.07 19.32 10.58
CA LEU A 258 -3.98 18.71 9.81
C LEU A 258 -2.88 19.74 9.51
N GLU A 259 -3.24 20.98 9.13
CA GLU A 259 -2.29 22.06 8.87
C GLU A 259 -1.48 22.40 10.13
N SER A 260 -2.12 22.46 11.31
CA SER A 260 -1.46 22.75 12.58
C SER A 260 -0.50 21.64 13.04
N ARG A 261 -0.62 20.42 12.51
CA ARG A 261 0.17 19.24 12.88
C ARG A 261 1.06 18.74 11.73
N SER A 262 1.00 19.38 10.55
CA SER A 262 1.89 19.06 9.44
C SER A 262 3.34 19.42 9.79
N LEU A 263 4.20 18.43 9.69
CA LEU A 263 5.65 18.49 9.93
C LEU A 263 6.38 18.95 8.65
#